data_3b9b6fe489cd9f40af79c33edd997792
#
_entry.id   3b9b6fe489cd9f40af79c33edd997792
#
_cell.length_a   1.000
_cell.length_b   1.000
_cell.length_c   1.000
_cell.angle_alpha   90.00
_cell.angle_beta   90.00
_cell.angle_gamma   90.00
#
_symmetry.space_group_name_H-M   'P 1'
#
loop_
_entity.id
_entity.type
_entity.pdbx_description
1 polymer ?
#
loop_
_entity_poly.entity_id
_entity_poly.type
_entity_poly.pdbx_seq_one_letter_code
_entity_poly.pdbx_strand_id
1 'polypeptide(L)'
;MRARIGQIAAGRFNGTKPILAFSEETIDLSVIEGRSEAGSFVIESTNQIKICGIVYSTNPRMECLNPHFEGEKVRIRYQFNSKGLTEGDTCEGKFVIVCNQIEYSLSFCARITRLYAEASTGAVKSLDDFTRLAASNWDEAYHLFYNRNFLNTIPYDNVYERLTYEGFACARPSGQNMEEFLIGVNKKQPVSISVDKSEEIFMASKEPQSGCFTITKDNWGYTEIRLRTDCEFIKLSKPVLTLDDFIGKTYLYEYIIDASAMHAGRNFGRIYIDGVYQSFTIDITAGVRDDDDSISGIAVTKDIKECMVGIMELYTSFRLKRIVTGVWANETISILNHLHALMPDEHMYELMKAQAFIINRQR
;
A
#
# COMPACT_ATOMS: atom_id res chain seq x y z
N MET A 1 -33.37 -40.83 -54.41
CA MET A 1 -32.41 -40.73 -55.52
C MET A 1 -33.01 -41.08 -56.89
N ARG A 2 -33.55 -42.28 -57.14
CA ARG A 2 -34.13 -42.71 -58.46
C ARG A 2 -35.22 -41.78 -59.03
N ALA A 3 -36.16 -41.30 -58.19
CA ALA A 3 -37.21 -40.38 -58.64
C ALA A 3 -36.67 -39.01 -59.09
N ARG A 4 -35.63 -38.49 -58.48
CA ARG A 4 -34.93 -37.24 -58.91
C ARG A 4 -34.17 -37.44 -60.22
N ILE A 5 -33.49 -38.57 -60.39
CA ILE A 5 -32.80 -38.92 -61.66
C ILE A 5 -33.80 -39.00 -62.82
N GLY A 6 -34.99 -39.61 -62.56
CA GLY A 6 -36.07 -39.66 -63.57
C GLY A 6 -36.65 -38.29 -63.94
N GLN A 7 -36.75 -37.37 -62.98
CA GLN A 7 -37.16 -35.97 -63.24
C GLN A 7 -36.13 -35.20 -64.05
N ILE A 8 -34.82 -35.36 -63.74
CA ILE A 8 -33.70 -34.77 -64.47
C ILE A 8 -33.66 -35.31 -65.91
N ALA A 9 -33.82 -36.63 -66.07
CA ALA A 9 -33.88 -37.28 -67.39
C ALA A 9 -35.07 -36.82 -68.24
N ALA A 10 -36.20 -36.45 -67.61
CA ALA A 10 -37.39 -35.91 -68.25
C ALA A 10 -37.36 -34.38 -68.46
N GLY A 11 -36.24 -33.70 -68.18
CA GLY A 11 -36.10 -32.25 -68.35
C GLY A 11 -36.92 -31.40 -67.37
N ARG A 12 -37.47 -32.04 -66.27
CA ARG A 12 -38.28 -31.33 -65.30
C ARG A 12 -37.41 -30.87 -64.15
N PHE A 13 -36.86 -29.65 -64.24
CA PHE A 13 -36.02 -29.00 -63.23
C PHE A 13 -36.82 -28.17 -62.22
N ASN A 14 -38.15 -28.27 -62.21
CA ASN A 14 -39.03 -27.48 -61.34
C ASN A 14 -39.16 -28.11 -59.95
N GLY A 15 -38.09 -28.20 -59.20
CA GLY A 15 -38.17 -28.33 -57.74
C GLY A 15 -38.45 -26.97 -57.14
N THR A 16 -39.54 -26.82 -56.40
CA THR A 16 -39.78 -25.64 -55.56
C THR A 16 -38.56 -25.45 -54.65
N LYS A 17 -37.93 -24.28 -54.77
CA LYS A 17 -36.73 -23.94 -53.97
C LYS A 17 -37.17 -23.50 -52.59
N PRO A 18 -36.45 -23.86 -51.52
CA PRO A 18 -36.75 -23.33 -50.21
C PRO A 18 -36.52 -21.82 -50.18
N ILE A 19 -37.40 -21.07 -49.56
CA ILE A 19 -37.23 -19.64 -49.28
C ILE A 19 -36.78 -19.57 -47.83
N LEU A 20 -35.52 -19.14 -47.61
CA LEU A 20 -34.95 -19.09 -46.27
C LEU A 20 -35.23 -17.74 -45.60
N ALA A 21 -35.60 -17.80 -44.35
CA ALA A 21 -35.60 -16.68 -43.43
C ALA A 21 -34.59 -16.95 -42.32
N PHE A 22 -33.88 -15.92 -41.92
CA PHE A 22 -32.95 -15.95 -40.80
C PHE A 22 -33.54 -15.21 -39.63
N SER A 23 -33.22 -15.65 -38.41
CA SER A 23 -33.68 -14.97 -37.19
C SER A 23 -33.05 -13.57 -37.04
N GLU A 24 -31.95 -13.30 -37.74
CA GLU A 24 -31.20 -12.08 -37.66
C GLU A 24 -30.72 -11.69 -39.07
N GLU A 25 -30.68 -10.39 -39.38
CA GLU A 25 -30.12 -9.87 -40.64
C GLU A 25 -28.60 -9.77 -40.56
N THR A 26 -28.08 -9.44 -39.39
CA THR A 26 -26.65 -9.38 -39.04
C THR A 26 -26.46 -9.86 -37.62
N ILE A 27 -25.29 -10.43 -37.32
CA ILE A 27 -24.94 -10.86 -35.96
C ILE A 27 -23.91 -9.86 -35.42
N ASP A 28 -24.30 -9.04 -34.45
CA ASP A 28 -23.42 -8.17 -33.73
C ASP A 28 -23.07 -8.78 -32.37
N LEU A 29 -21.77 -8.99 -32.12
CA LEU A 29 -21.23 -9.56 -30.90
C LEU A 29 -20.40 -8.54 -30.15
N SER A 30 -20.59 -8.46 -28.84
CA SER A 30 -19.68 -7.80 -27.91
C SER A 30 -18.96 -8.87 -27.10
N VAL A 31 -17.68 -9.07 -27.35
CA VAL A 31 -16.88 -10.16 -26.81
C VAL A 31 -15.84 -9.62 -25.86
N ILE A 32 -15.78 -10.18 -24.65
CA ILE A 32 -14.76 -9.79 -23.68
C ILE A 32 -13.39 -10.29 -24.12
N GLU A 33 -12.39 -9.41 -24.06
CA GLU A 33 -10.98 -9.69 -24.37
C GLU A 33 -10.52 -11.02 -23.72
N GLY A 34 -9.90 -11.88 -24.54
CA GLY A 34 -9.36 -13.17 -24.10
C GLY A 34 -10.41 -14.27 -23.84
N ARG A 35 -11.71 -13.99 -24.00
CA ARG A 35 -12.79 -14.96 -23.80
C ARG A 35 -13.36 -15.45 -25.13
N SER A 36 -14.09 -16.57 -25.04
CA SER A 36 -14.91 -17.08 -26.13
C SER A 36 -16.37 -16.78 -25.85
N GLU A 37 -17.09 -16.30 -26.88
CA GLU A 37 -18.52 -16.03 -26.80
C GLU A 37 -19.26 -16.99 -27.70
N ALA A 38 -20.31 -17.63 -27.17
CA ALA A 38 -21.13 -18.58 -27.91
C ALA A 38 -22.51 -17.98 -28.20
N GLY A 39 -23.00 -18.25 -29.40
CA GLY A 39 -24.32 -17.81 -29.80
C GLY A 39 -25.00 -18.77 -30.75
N SER A 40 -26.17 -18.39 -31.23
CA SER A 40 -26.91 -19.19 -32.19
C SER A 40 -27.83 -18.30 -33.02
N PHE A 41 -28.08 -18.70 -34.26
CA PHE A 41 -29.13 -18.14 -35.12
C PHE A 41 -29.99 -19.26 -35.69
N VAL A 42 -31.17 -18.92 -36.16
CA VAL A 42 -32.12 -19.87 -36.72
C VAL A 42 -32.27 -19.66 -38.22
N ILE A 43 -32.27 -20.77 -38.95
CA ILE A 43 -32.61 -20.82 -40.37
C ILE A 43 -33.96 -21.51 -40.49
N GLU A 44 -34.92 -20.86 -41.10
CA GLU A 44 -36.27 -21.40 -41.27
C GLU A 44 -36.70 -21.34 -42.75
N SER A 45 -37.35 -22.38 -43.24
CA SER A 45 -37.94 -22.40 -44.56
C SER A 45 -39.38 -21.86 -44.51
N THR A 46 -39.61 -20.68 -45.07
CA THR A 46 -40.93 -20.03 -45.04
C THR A 46 -41.98 -20.73 -45.92
N ASN A 47 -41.56 -21.56 -46.83
CA ASN A 47 -42.44 -22.35 -47.70
C ASN A 47 -42.51 -23.83 -47.28
N GLN A 48 -42.13 -24.17 -46.05
CA GLN A 48 -42.23 -25.50 -45.42
C GLN A 48 -41.48 -26.62 -46.19
N ILE A 49 -40.50 -26.24 -47.02
CA ILE A 49 -39.64 -27.20 -47.69
C ILE A 49 -38.49 -27.58 -46.78
N LYS A 50 -38.30 -28.89 -46.60
CA LYS A 50 -37.18 -29.41 -45.83
C LYS A 50 -35.85 -28.92 -46.39
N ILE A 51 -35.07 -28.28 -45.57
CA ILE A 51 -33.73 -27.75 -45.88
C ILE A 51 -32.67 -28.72 -45.41
N CYS A 52 -31.62 -28.87 -46.18
CA CYS A 52 -30.41 -29.58 -45.77
C CYS A 52 -29.19 -28.86 -46.35
N GLY A 53 -28.13 -28.82 -45.60
CA GLY A 53 -26.95 -28.08 -46.06
C GLY A 53 -25.80 -28.05 -45.05
N ILE A 54 -24.89 -27.17 -45.33
CA ILE A 54 -23.72 -26.89 -44.48
C ILE A 54 -23.61 -25.40 -44.25
N VAL A 55 -23.09 -25.06 -43.06
CA VAL A 55 -22.73 -23.69 -42.65
C VAL A 55 -21.26 -23.66 -42.30
N TYR A 56 -20.54 -22.67 -42.79
CA TYR A 56 -19.18 -22.40 -42.37
C TYR A 56 -18.94 -20.87 -42.27
N SER A 57 -17.94 -20.49 -41.51
CA SER A 57 -17.54 -19.09 -41.39
C SER A 57 -16.37 -18.74 -42.33
N THR A 58 -16.36 -17.51 -42.81
CA THR A 58 -15.23 -16.96 -43.58
C THR A 58 -14.09 -16.48 -42.68
N ASN A 59 -14.36 -16.32 -41.37
CA ASN A 59 -13.36 -15.90 -40.39
C ASN A 59 -12.99 -17.09 -39.49
N PRO A 60 -11.69 -17.46 -39.38
CA PRO A 60 -11.26 -18.64 -38.64
C PRO A 60 -11.51 -18.53 -37.11
N ARG A 61 -11.75 -17.32 -36.58
CA ARG A 61 -12.08 -17.09 -35.16
C ARG A 61 -13.53 -17.41 -34.81
N MET A 62 -14.39 -17.54 -35.84
CA MET A 62 -15.80 -17.90 -35.70
C MET A 62 -15.99 -19.34 -36.14
N GLU A 63 -16.23 -20.23 -35.20
CA GLU A 63 -16.44 -21.66 -35.44
C GLU A 63 -17.92 -21.99 -35.43
N CYS A 64 -18.38 -22.77 -36.43
CA CYS A 64 -19.74 -23.35 -36.43
C CYS A 64 -19.71 -24.68 -35.68
N LEU A 65 -20.40 -24.77 -34.55
CA LEU A 65 -20.44 -25.99 -33.70
C LEU A 65 -21.28 -27.12 -34.27
N ASN A 66 -22.25 -26.81 -35.14
CA ASN A 66 -23.04 -27.77 -35.86
C ASN A 66 -23.12 -27.39 -37.36
N PRO A 67 -22.04 -27.63 -38.14
CA PRO A 67 -21.95 -27.19 -39.51
C PRO A 67 -22.93 -27.88 -40.47
N HIS A 68 -23.37 -29.08 -40.15
CA HIS A 68 -24.38 -29.82 -40.97
C HIS A 68 -25.75 -29.61 -40.37
N PHE A 69 -26.73 -29.33 -41.21
CA PHE A 69 -28.09 -29.14 -40.78
C PHE A 69 -29.12 -29.81 -41.74
N GLU A 70 -30.25 -30.25 -41.15
CA GLU A 70 -31.38 -30.83 -41.84
C GLU A 70 -32.66 -30.57 -41.04
N GLY A 71 -33.73 -30.08 -41.68
CA GLY A 71 -35.00 -29.79 -41.05
C GLY A 71 -35.85 -28.78 -41.77
N GLU A 72 -36.95 -28.29 -41.23
CA GLU A 72 -37.70 -27.14 -41.72
C GLU A 72 -37.28 -25.84 -41.00
N LYS A 73 -36.90 -26.00 -39.70
CA LYS A 73 -36.37 -24.94 -38.83
C LYS A 73 -35.18 -25.50 -38.10
N VAL A 74 -34.03 -24.87 -38.28
CA VAL A 74 -32.74 -25.35 -37.72
C VAL A 74 -32.03 -24.24 -36.96
N ARG A 75 -31.52 -24.57 -35.80
CA ARG A 75 -30.68 -23.67 -35.00
C ARG A 75 -29.20 -23.97 -35.27
N ILE A 76 -28.47 -22.99 -35.77
CA ILE A 76 -27.03 -23.04 -35.94
C ILE A 76 -26.38 -22.43 -34.71
N ARG A 77 -25.47 -23.17 -34.09
CA ARG A 77 -24.64 -22.69 -32.95
C ARG A 77 -23.28 -22.36 -33.43
N TYR A 78 -22.75 -21.28 -32.89
CA TYR A 78 -21.41 -20.80 -33.20
C TYR A 78 -20.65 -20.38 -31.92
N GLN A 79 -19.34 -20.29 -32.03
CA GLN A 79 -18.48 -19.78 -30.98
C GLN A 79 -17.42 -18.87 -31.61
N PHE A 80 -17.28 -17.67 -31.06
CA PHE A 80 -16.24 -16.73 -31.44
C PHE A 80 -15.12 -16.75 -30.39
N ASN A 81 -13.86 -16.77 -30.85
CA ASN A 81 -12.68 -16.81 -29.97
C ASN A 81 -11.90 -15.50 -30.09
N SER A 82 -11.85 -14.71 -29.01
CA SER A 82 -11.13 -13.42 -28.96
C SER A 82 -9.68 -13.54 -28.52
N LYS A 83 -9.11 -14.74 -28.36
CA LYS A 83 -7.73 -14.92 -27.89
C LYS A 83 -6.73 -14.17 -28.80
N GLY A 84 -5.92 -13.29 -28.17
CA GLY A 84 -4.92 -12.47 -28.88
C GLY A 84 -5.51 -11.26 -29.62
N LEU A 85 -6.76 -10.90 -29.35
CA LEU A 85 -7.35 -9.62 -29.71
C LEU A 85 -7.40 -8.72 -28.48
N THR A 86 -7.33 -7.42 -28.70
CA THR A 86 -7.34 -6.37 -27.67
C THR A 86 -8.61 -5.53 -27.74
N GLU A 87 -8.91 -4.80 -26.68
CA GLU A 87 -10.04 -3.86 -26.66
C GLU A 87 -10.01 -2.91 -27.86
N GLY A 88 -11.16 -2.75 -28.50
CA GLY A 88 -11.34 -1.90 -29.68
C GLY A 88 -11.14 -2.63 -31.01
N ASP A 89 -10.56 -3.84 -30.99
CA ASP A 89 -10.45 -4.65 -32.21
C ASP A 89 -11.87 -5.05 -32.69
N THR A 90 -12.04 -5.06 -34.00
CA THR A 90 -13.25 -5.53 -34.65
C THR A 90 -12.92 -6.65 -35.64
N CYS A 91 -13.69 -7.74 -35.58
CA CYS A 91 -13.56 -8.87 -36.46
C CYS A 91 -14.86 -9.05 -37.26
N GLU A 92 -14.77 -8.86 -38.55
CA GLU A 92 -15.89 -9.04 -39.45
C GLU A 92 -15.77 -10.35 -40.25
N GLY A 93 -16.89 -10.87 -40.65
CA GLY A 93 -16.97 -12.07 -41.49
C GLY A 93 -18.41 -12.39 -41.89
N LYS A 94 -18.56 -13.54 -42.51
CA LYS A 94 -19.87 -14.04 -42.92
C LYS A 94 -19.98 -15.52 -42.59
N PHE A 95 -21.17 -15.93 -42.20
CA PHE A 95 -21.58 -17.31 -42.30
C PHE A 95 -22.04 -17.56 -43.71
N VAL A 96 -21.41 -18.49 -44.37
CA VAL A 96 -21.85 -19.00 -45.68
C VAL A 96 -22.68 -20.23 -45.49
N ILE A 97 -23.94 -20.19 -45.94
CA ILE A 97 -24.92 -21.21 -45.77
C ILE A 97 -25.21 -21.81 -47.14
N VAL A 98 -24.72 -22.99 -47.40
CA VAL A 98 -25.01 -23.72 -48.62
C VAL A 98 -26.20 -24.67 -48.36
N CYS A 99 -27.34 -24.30 -48.90
CA CYS A 99 -28.60 -25.01 -48.70
C CYS A 99 -29.26 -25.40 -50.02
N ASN A 100 -29.51 -26.65 -50.24
CA ASN A 100 -30.18 -27.14 -51.44
C ASN A 100 -29.57 -26.58 -52.76
N GLN A 101 -28.23 -26.48 -52.83
CA GLN A 101 -27.45 -25.96 -53.98
C GLN A 101 -27.55 -24.41 -54.16
N ILE A 102 -28.08 -23.70 -53.19
CA ILE A 102 -28.11 -22.23 -53.22
C ILE A 102 -27.22 -21.74 -52.06
N GLU A 103 -26.46 -20.70 -52.27
CA GLU A 103 -25.60 -20.05 -51.26
C GLU A 103 -26.31 -18.82 -50.71
N TYR A 104 -26.31 -18.72 -49.41
CA TYR A 104 -26.78 -17.56 -48.65
C TYR A 104 -25.64 -17.08 -47.75
N SER A 105 -25.69 -15.85 -47.39
CA SER A 105 -24.70 -15.28 -46.47
C SER A 105 -25.38 -14.48 -45.35
N LEU A 106 -24.89 -14.65 -44.13
CA LEU A 106 -25.26 -13.86 -42.95
C LEU A 106 -24.00 -13.21 -42.41
N SER A 107 -23.98 -11.89 -42.41
CA SER A 107 -22.83 -11.13 -41.93
C SER A 107 -22.75 -11.12 -40.41
N PHE A 108 -21.55 -11.07 -39.86
CA PHE A 108 -21.33 -10.82 -38.44
C PHE A 108 -20.22 -9.80 -38.21
N CYS A 109 -20.30 -9.08 -37.09
CA CYS A 109 -19.30 -8.18 -36.58
C CYS A 109 -19.10 -8.49 -35.07
N ALA A 110 -17.89 -8.86 -34.69
CA ALA A 110 -17.49 -9.05 -33.31
C ALA A 110 -16.61 -7.89 -32.85
N ARG A 111 -17.05 -7.15 -31.84
CA ARG A 111 -16.31 -6.06 -31.21
C ARG A 111 -15.72 -6.52 -29.90
N ILE A 112 -14.45 -6.31 -29.70
CA ILE A 112 -13.77 -6.69 -28.47
C ILE A 112 -13.92 -5.58 -27.44
N THR A 113 -14.40 -5.95 -26.27
CA THR A 113 -14.61 -5.04 -25.14
C THR A 113 -13.91 -5.59 -23.90
N ARG A 114 -13.66 -4.71 -22.93
CA ARG A 114 -13.11 -5.08 -21.63
C ARG A 114 -14.10 -4.67 -20.54
N LEU A 115 -14.31 -5.54 -19.57
CA LEU A 115 -15.08 -5.22 -18.36
C LEU A 115 -14.16 -4.51 -17.37
N TYR A 116 -14.42 -3.26 -17.13
CA TYR A 116 -13.72 -2.49 -16.12
C TYR A 116 -14.45 -2.54 -14.78
N ALA A 117 -13.69 -2.33 -13.71
CA ALA A 117 -14.27 -2.02 -12.42
C ALA A 117 -14.78 -0.58 -12.42
N GLU A 118 -15.97 -0.35 -11.88
CA GLU A 118 -16.57 0.96 -11.81
C GLU A 118 -16.36 1.59 -10.43
N ALA A 119 -16.00 2.87 -10.43
CA ALA A 119 -15.87 3.73 -9.28
C ALA A 119 -16.87 4.89 -9.37
N SER A 120 -17.02 5.65 -8.30
CA SER A 120 -17.86 6.88 -8.26
C SER A 120 -17.47 7.91 -9.33
N THR A 121 -16.20 7.88 -9.77
CA THR A 121 -15.66 8.75 -10.83
C THR A 121 -15.82 8.18 -12.24
N GLY A 122 -16.42 6.99 -12.39
CA GLY A 122 -16.59 6.27 -13.64
C GLY A 122 -15.73 5.00 -13.74
N ALA A 123 -15.66 4.42 -14.94
CA ALA A 123 -14.91 3.18 -15.17
C ALA A 123 -13.39 3.40 -14.99
N VAL A 124 -12.76 2.57 -14.19
CA VAL A 124 -11.30 2.58 -13.96
C VAL A 124 -10.65 1.69 -15.02
N LYS A 125 -10.09 2.32 -16.05
CA LYS A 125 -9.59 1.61 -17.24
C LYS A 125 -8.10 1.31 -17.20
N SER A 126 -7.35 2.01 -16.35
CA SER A 126 -5.90 1.88 -16.25
C SER A 126 -5.42 2.00 -14.80
N LEU A 127 -4.17 1.61 -14.54
CA LEU A 127 -3.53 1.84 -13.24
C LEU A 127 -3.36 3.33 -12.93
N ASP A 128 -3.30 4.21 -13.94
CA ASP A 128 -3.26 5.65 -13.72
C ASP A 128 -4.61 6.19 -13.23
N ASP A 129 -5.72 5.66 -13.75
CA ASP A 129 -7.06 5.98 -13.24
C ASP A 129 -7.22 5.50 -11.81
N PHE A 130 -6.77 4.27 -11.53
CA PHE A 130 -6.76 3.71 -10.18
C PHE A 130 -5.92 4.54 -9.21
N THR A 131 -4.73 4.97 -9.64
CA THR A 131 -3.84 5.81 -8.82
C THR A 131 -4.51 7.15 -8.49
N ARG A 132 -5.21 7.77 -9.45
CA ARG A 132 -5.97 9.00 -9.21
C ARG A 132 -7.13 8.78 -8.24
N LEU A 133 -7.84 7.66 -8.38
CA LEU A 133 -8.89 7.29 -7.44
C LEU A 133 -8.31 7.09 -6.03
N ALA A 134 -7.22 6.33 -5.89
CA ALA A 134 -6.59 6.08 -4.60
C ALA A 134 -6.08 7.36 -3.92
N ALA A 135 -5.61 8.33 -4.71
CA ALA A 135 -5.19 9.63 -4.20
C ALA A 135 -6.36 10.50 -3.70
N SER A 136 -7.56 10.35 -4.30
CA SER A 136 -8.74 11.14 -3.97
C SER A 136 -9.67 10.47 -2.96
N ASN A 137 -9.80 9.14 -3.04
CA ASN A 137 -10.67 8.34 -2.19
C ASN A 137 -10.03 6.97 -1.93
N TRP A 138 -9.26 6.90 -0.85
CA TRP A 138 -8.50 5.71 -0.47
C TRP A 138 -9.39 4.49 -0.20
N ASP A 139 -10.50 4.68 0.49
CA ASP A 139 -11.40 3.60 0.89
C ASP A 139 -12.10 2.97 -0.31
N GLU A 140 -12.58 3.79 -1.25
CA GLU A 140 -13.16 3.30 -2.48
C GLU A 140 -12.14 2.54 -3.32
N ALA A 141 -10.93 3.08 -3.45
CA ALA A 141 -9.82 2.40 -4.13
C ALA A 141 -9.46 1.07 -3.45
N TYR A 142 -9.46 1.02 -2.12
CA TYR A 142 -9.24 -0.20 -1.37
C TYR A 142 -10.27 -1.28 -1.70
N HIS A 143 -11.56 -0.94 -1.71
CA HIS A 143 -12.62 -1.88 -2.10
C HIS A 143 -12.51 -2.31 -3.56
N LEU A 144 -12.13 -1.40 -4.44
CA LEU A 144 -11.93 -1.69 -5.85
C LEU A 144 -10.73 -2.62 -6.07
N PHE A 145 -9.62 -2.42 -5.35
CA PHE A 145 -8.41 -3.24 -5.43
C PHE A 145 -8.69 -4.73 -5.19
N TYR A 146 -9.60 -5.04 -4.27
CA TYR A 146 -10.01 -6.42 -3.95
C TYR A 146 -11.23 -6.89 -4.76
N ASN A 147 -11.71 -6.09 -5.72
CA ASN A 147 -12.78 -6.50 -6.61
C ASN A 147 -12.25 -7.45 -7.69
N ARG A 148 -13.03 -8.46 -8.04
CA ARG A 148 -12.68 -9.46 -9.09
C ARG A 148 -12.38 -8.82 -10.46
N ASN A 149 -12.98 -7.67 -10.76
CA ASN A 149 -12.80 -6.98 -12.03
C ASN A 149 -11.57 -6.08 -12.06
N PHE A 150 -10.88 -5.87 -10.93
CA PHE A 150 -9.68 -5.02 -10.86
C PHE A 150 -8.59 -5.49 -11.84
N LEU A 151 -8.41 -6.80 -11.97
CA LEU A 151 -7.41 -7.36 -12.89
C LEU A 151 -7.59 -6.90 -14.35
N ASN A 152 -8.79 -6.46 -14.72
CA ASN A 152 -9.09 -5.95 -16.05
C ASN A 152 -8.54 -4.53 -16.28
N THR A 153 -8.15 -3.81 -15.23
CA THR A 153 -7.47 -2.50 -15.34
C THR A 153 -6.01 -2.65 -15.77
N ILE A 154 -5.46 -3.87 -15.65
CA ILE A 154 -4.08 -4.18 -16.00
C ILE A 154 -4.08 -4.85 -17.37
N PRO A 155 -3.33 -4.33 -18.36
CA PRO A 155 -3.21 -4.94 -19.69
C PRO A 155 -2.82 -6.42 -19.62
N TYR A 156 -3.37 -7.24 -20.50
CA TYR A 156 -3.14 -8.69 -20.48
C TYR A 156 -1.69 -9.06 -20.75
N ASP A 157 -1.00 -8.29 -21.55
CA ASP A 157 0.41 -8.45 -21.94
C ASP A 157 1.39 -7.96 -20.86
N ASN A 158 0.92 -7.16 -19.90
CA ASN A 158 1.77 -6.70 -18.79
C ASN A 158 1.84 -7.74 -17.67
N VAL A 159 2.65 -8.76 -17.89
CA VAL A 159 2.81 -9.90 -16.97
C VAL A 159 3.35 -9.45 -15.61
N TYR A 160 4.26 -8.47 -15.57
CA TYR A 160 4.86 -7.98 -14.33
C TYR A 160 3.82 -7.35 -13.39
N GLU A 161 3.01 -6.43 -13.89
CA GLU A 161 1.97 -5.75 -13.08
C GLU A 161 0.90 -6.76 -12.62
N ARG A 162 0.54 -7.72 -13.47
CA ARG A 162 -0.44 -8.77 -13.13
C ARG A 162 0.06 -9.68 -12.01
N LEU A 163 1.29 -10.18 -12.09
CA LEU A 163 1.89 -11.01 -11.06
C LEU A 163 2.09 -10.25 -9.75
N THR A 164 2.48 -8.97 -9.84
CA THR A 164 2.61 -8.09 -8.68
C THR A 164 1.25 -7.92 -7.99
N TYR A 165 0.19 -7.65 -8.76
CA TYR A 165 -1.17 -7.57 -8.22
C TYR A 165 -1.61 -8.88 -7.56
N GLU A 166 -1.44 -10.03 -8.23
CA GLU A 166 -1.82 -11.33 -7.69
C GLU A 166 -1.09 -11.63 -6.37
N GLY A 167 0.19 -11.28 -6.28
CA GLY A 167 0.96 -11.45 -5.05
C GLY A 167 0.38 -10.71 -3.85
N PHE A 168 -0.04 -9.46 -4.04
CA PHE A 168 -0.61 -8.65 -2.95
C PHE A 168 -2.11 -8.91 -2.73
N ALA A 169 -2.87 -9.19 -3.79
CA ALA A 169 -4.32 -9.43 -3.69
C ALA A 169 -4.68 -10.79 -3.08
N CYS A 170 -3.79 -11.81 -3.21
CA CYS A 170 -3.99 -13.12 -2.59
C CYS A 170 -3.70 -13.13 -1.09
N ALA A 171 -2.99 -12.13 -0.55
CA ALA A 171 -2.73 -11.99 0.86
C ALA A 171 -4.01 -11.54 1.62
N ARG A 172 -3.96 -11.57 2.96
CA ARG A 172 -5.06 -11.02 3.77
C ARG A 172 -5.29 -9.55 3.40
N PRO A 173 -6.52 -9.15 3.06
CA PRO A 173 -6.81 -7.77 2.68
C PRO A 173 -6.31 -6.74 3.70
N SER A 174 -5.51 -5.78 3.23
CA SER A 174 -4.98 -4.68 4.03
C SER A 174 -4.70 -3.46 3.15
N GLY A 175 -4.80 -2.26 3.71
CA GLY A 175 -4.41 -1.03 3.00
C GLY A 175 -2.92 -1.01 2.65
N GLN A 176 -2.09 -1.67 3.45
CA GLN A 176 -0.65 -1.79 3.19
C GLN A 176 -0.37 -2.57 1.89
N ASN A 177 -1.09 -3.68 1.63
CA ASN A 177 -0.91 -4.44 0.40
C ASN A 177 -1.21 -3.61 -0.85
N MET A 178 -2.25 -2.76 -0.80
CA MET A 178 -2.58 -1.84 -1.90
C MET A 178 -1.49 -0.77 -2.06
N GLU A 179 -0.96 -0.24 -0.97
CA GLU A 179 0.17 0.69 -0.97
C GLU A 179 1.41 0.05 -1.63
N GLU A 180 1.80 -1.13 -1.16
CA GLU A 180 2.96 -1.87 -1.68
C GLU A 180 2.79 -2.25 -3.16
N PHE A 181 1.57 -2.57 -3.60
CA PHE A 181 1.28 -2.77 -5.00
C PHE A 181 1.54 -1.51 -5.82
N LEU A 182 0.99 -0.35 -5.41
CA LEU A 182 1.18 0.93 -6.11
C LEU A 182 2.65 1.34 -6.19
N ILE A 183 3.43 1.07 -5.13
CA ILE A 183 4.87 1.28 -5.10
C ILE A 183 5.57 0.31 -6.07
N GLY A 184 5.23 -0.97 -6.01
CA GLY A 184 5.81 -2.03 -6.83
C GLY A 184 5.62 -1.80 -8.33
N VAL A 185 4.47 -1.24 -8.74
CA VAL A 185 4.21 -0.88 -10.15
C VAL A 185 4.65 0.55 -10.51
N ASN A 186 5.44 1.20 -9.65
CA ASN A 186 5.99 2.55 -9.85
C ASN A 186 4.93 3.66 -10.08
N LYS A 187 3.73 3.49 -9.53
CA LYS A 187 2.66 4.50 -9.61
C LYS A 187 2.67 5.45 -8.42
N LYS A 188 3.45 5.14 -7.39
CA LYS A 188 3.52 5.91 -6.15
C LYS A 188 4.88 5.76 -5.48
N GLN A 189 5.29 6.79 -4.74
CA GLN A 189 6.40 6.71 -3.80
C GLN A 189 5.88 6.35 -2.40
N PRO A 190 6.65 5.65 -1.57
CA PRO A 190 6.30 5.38 -0.17
C PRO A 190 5.95 6.67 0.57
N VAL A 191 5.03 6.58 1.52
CA VAL A 191 4.74 7.72 2.42
C VAL A 191 5.92 7.91 3.36
N SER A 192 6.52 9.10 3.34
CA SER A 192 7.52 9.51 4.31
C SER A 192 6.89 10.40 5.39
N ILE A 193 7.28 10.19 6.63
CA ILE A 193 6.85 11.00 7.76
C ILE A 193 8.02 11.80 8.31
N SER A 194 7.72 12.92 8.93
CA SER A 194 8.68 13.74 9.69
C SER A 194 8.04 14.20 10.99
N VAL A 195 8.88 14.40 12.00
CA VAL A 195 8.48 14.88 13.33
C VAL A 195 9.22 16.18 13.58
N ASP A 196 8.54 17.18 14.09
CA ASP A 196 9.08 18.53 14.29
C ASP A 196 10.04 18.65 15.49
N LYS A 197 10.03 17.66 16.40
CA LYS A 197 10.85 17.64 17.61
C LYS A 197 11.65 16.35 17.73
N SER A 198 12.86 16.44 18.25
CA SER A 198 13.69 15.29 18.67
C SER A 198 13.87 15.22 20.18
N GLU A 199 13.64 16.33 20.88
CA GLU A 199 13.76 16.43 22.34
C GLU A 199 12.76 17.46 22.89
N GLU A 200 12.32 17.27 24.13
CA GLU A 200 11.51 18.26 24.86
C GLU A 200 11.87 18.23 26.34
N ILE A 201 12.03 19.41 26.93
CA ILE A 201 12.41 19.58 28.33
C ILE A 201 11.29 20.28 29.07
N PHE A 202 10.75 19.62 30.09
CA PHE A 202 9.73 20.14 30.98
C PHE A 202 10.36 20.70 32.26
N MET A 203 9.94 21.90 32.64
CA MET A 203 10.37 22.47 33.93
C MET A 203 9.80 21.68 35.10
N ALA A 204 10.52 21.70 36.20
CA ALA A 204 10.09 20.99 37.42
C ALA A 204 8.72 21.49 37.92
N SER A 205 7.75 20.58 37.98
CA SER A 205 6.38 20.83 38.42
C SER A 205 5.84 19.64 39.20
N LYS A 206 4.92 19.91 40.16
CA LYS A 206 4.11 18.90 40.85
C LYS A 206 2.79 18.62 40.11
N GLU A 207 2.41 19.50 39.18
CA GLU A 207 1.20 19.36 38.38
C GLU A 207 1.52 18.70 37.06
N PRO A 208 0.56 17.95 36.46
CA PRO A 208 0.70 17.40 35.13
C PRO A 208 0.96 18.49 34.09
N GLN A 209 1.84 18.24 33.16
CA GLN A 209 2.17 19.16 32.06
C GLN A 209 1.81 18.53 30.74
N SER A 210 1.29 19.35 29.80
CA SER A 210 0.98 18.90 28.44
C SER A 210 2.15 19.18 27.51
N GLY A 211 2.54 18.17 26.75
CA GLY A 211 3.45 18.32 25.61
C GLY A 211 2.73 18.04 24.29
N CYS A 212 3.29 18.56 23.23
CA CYS A 212 2.80 18.26 21.88
C CYS A 212 3.94 18.28 20.86
N PHE A 213 3.75 17.50 19.78
CA PHE A 213 4.61 17.53 18.61
C PHE A 213 3.77 17.29 17.36
N THR A 214 4.29 17.70 16.22
CA THR A 214 3.60 17.58 14.94
C THR A 214 4.22 16.46 14.10
N ILE A 215 3.38 15.56 13.63
CA ILE A 215 3.75 14.56 12.62
C ILE A 215 3.26 15.06 11.27
N THR A 216 4.17 15.14 10.29
CA THR A 216 3.85 15.55 8.92
C THR A 216 4.16 14.41 7.97
N LYS A 217 3.22 14.09 7.06
CA LYS A 217 3.43 13.16 5.96
C LYS A 217 3.62 13.93 4.64
N ASP A 218 4.50 13.45 3.79
CA ASP A 218 4.82 14.10 2.51
C ASP A 218 3.80 13.77 1.41
N ASN A 219 3.21 12.56 1.47
CA ASN A 219 2.40 12.00 0.41
C ASN A 219 1.05 11.44 0.95
N TRP A 220 0.16 11.10 0.04
CA TRP A 220 -1.09 10.37 0.32
C TRP A 220 -0.80 8.85 0.43
N GLY A 221 -1.71 8.09 1.01
CA GLY A 221 -1.68 6.63 1.03
C GLY A 221 -1.76 6.04 2.42
N TYR A 222 -1.47 4.73 2.52
CA TYR A 222 -1.55 3.99 3.76
C TYR A 222 -0.63 4.59 4.82
N THR A 223 -1.21 4.91 5.95
CA THR A 223 -0.50 5.49 7.08
C THR A 223 -0.95 4.77 8.34
N GLU A 224 -0.01 4.11 9.00
CA GLU A 224 -0.18 3.54 10.34
C GLU A 224 1.08 3.91 11.13
N ILE A 225 0.88 4.65 12.22
CA ILE A 225 1.97 5.10 13.09
C ILE A 225 1.66 4.59 14.48
N ARG A 226 2.56 3.81 15.05
CA ARG A 226 2.46 3.28 16.40
C ARG A 226 3.31 4.10 17.35
N LEU A 227 2.70 4.55 18.43
CA LEU A 227 3.38 5.33 19.44
C LEU A 227 3.48 4.50 20.73
N ARG A 228 4.65 4.50 21.32
CA ARG A 228 4.91 3.85 22.61
C ARG A 228 5.92 4.66 23.41
N THR A 229 5.96 4.44 24.70
CA THR A 229 6.92 5.04 25.62
C THR A 229 7.61 3.95 26.45
N ASP A 230 8.79 4.25 26.96
CA ASP A 230 9.59 3.39 27.84
C ASP A 230 9.42 3.73 29.34
N CYS A 231 8.56 4.69 29.67
CA CYS A 231 8.35 5.15 31.03
C CYS A 231 6.88 5.41 31.35
N GLU A 232 6.53 5.30 32.63
CA GLU A 232 5.15 5.43 33.09
C GLU A 232 4.67 6.89 33.25
N PHE A 233 5.60 7.84 33.39
CA PHE A 233 5.24 9.24 33.55
C PHE A 233 4.83 9.96 32.26
N ILE A 234 5.05 9.35 31.08
CA ILE A 234 4.56 9.86 29.80
C ILE A 234 3.25 9.15 29.45
N LYS A 235 2.16 9.88 29.43
CA LYS A 235 0.83 9.35 29.05
C LYS A 235 0.49 9.77 27.63
N LEU A 236 0.48 8.79 26.75
CA LEU A 236 0.14 8.98 25.34
C LEU A 236 -1.37 9.07 25.17
N SER A 237 -1.85 10.02 24.37
CA SER A 237 -3.29 10.22 24.09
C SER A 237 -3.86 9.09 23.22
N LYS A 238 -3.10 8.62 22.23
CA LYS A 238 -3.52 7.59 21.29
C LYS A 238 -2.32 6.72 20.87
N PRO A 239 -2.38 5.39 21.01
CA PRO A 239 -1.24 4.51 20.73
C PRO A 239 -1.03 4.24 19.22
N VAL A 240 -2.07 4.42 18.38
CA VAL A 240 -2.00 4.17 16.94
C VAL A 240 -2.71 5.29 16.20
N LEU A 241 -2.04 5.86 15.22
CA LEU A 241 -2.59 6.84 14.28
C LEU A 241 -2.76 6.19 12.91
N THR A 242 -3.86 6.53 12.25
CA THR A 242 -4.21 6.05 10.91
C THR A 242 -4.38 7.23 9.95
N LEU A 243 -4.67 6.96 8.69
CA LEU A 243 -4.93 7.97 7.68
C LEU A 243 -6.01 8.97 8.11
N ASP A 244 -7.07 8.48 8.76
CA ASP A 244 -8.25 9.28 9.16
C ASP A 244 -7.96 10.31 10.25
N ASP A 245 -6.87 10.13 10.97
CA ASP A 245 -6.48 11.08 12.03
C ASP A 245 -5.86 12.36 11.46
N PHE A 246 -5.32 12.31 10.25
CA PHE A 246 -4.61 13.45 9.66
C PHE A 246 -5.56 14.47 9.04
N ILE A 247 -5.39 15.72 9.42
CA ILE A 247 -6.02 16.87 8.74
C ILE A 247 -5.07 17.28 7.61
N GLY A 248 -5.38 16.80 6.39
CA GLY A 248 -4.47 16.99 5.26
C GLY A 248 -3.17 16.20 5.42
N LYS A 249 -2.06 16.89 5.62
CA LYS A 249 -0.73 16.26 5.75
C LYS A 249 -0.19 16.22 7.18
N THR A 250 -0.88 16.85 8.13
CA THR A 250 -0.35 17.06 9.48
C THR A 250 -1.27 16.47 10.55
N TYR A 251 -0.66 16.03 11.64
CA TYR A 251 -1.34 15.64 12.86
C TYR A 251 -0.61 16.23 14.06
N LEU A 252 -1.32 16.99 14.92
CA LEU A 252 -0.80 17.47 16.19
C LEU A 252 -1.04 16.40 17.26
N TYR A 253 0.05 15.78 17.72
CA TYR A 253 -0.01 14.77 18.77
C TYR A 253 0.17 15.40 20.13
N GLU A 254 -0.74 15.14 21.04
CA GLU A 254 -0.69 15.62 22.43
C GLU A 254 -0.40 14.47 23.39
N TYR A 255 0.40 14.75 24.43
CA TYR A 255 0.70 13.81 25.50
C TYR A 255 0.81 14.56 26.82
N ILE A 256 0.77 13.82 27.93
CA ILE A 256 0.79 14.39 29.28
C ILE A 256 1.99 13.81 30.03
N ILE A 257 2.71 14.68 30.70
CA ILE A 257 3.72 14.35 31.70
C ILE A 257 3.06 14.28 33.07
N ASP A 258 2.96 13.09 33.60
CA ASP A 258 2.31 12.81 34.91
C ASP A 258 3.35 12.90 36.05
N ALA A 259 3.35 14.02 36.75
CA ALA A 259 4.26 14.27 37.85
C ALA A 259 4.15 13.23 38.98
N SER A 260 2.98 12.61 39.14
CA SER A 260 2.77 11.59 40.19
C SER A 260 3.52 10.28 39.95
N ALA A 261 3.87 10.00 38.70
CA ALA A 261 4.64 8.82 38.27
C ALA A 261 6.15 9.08 38.18
N MET A 262 6.62 10.27 38.58
CA MET A 262 8.02 10.65 38.54
C MET A 262 8.67 10.57 39.91
N HIS A 263 9.98 10.31 39.96
CA HIS A 263 10.77 10.46 41.18
C HIS A 263 11.28 11.90 41.33
N ALA A 264 11.70 12.29 42.53
CA ALA A 264 12.33 13.57 42.80
C ALA A 264 13.57 13.77 41.91
N GLY A 265 13.76 15.00 41.41
CA GLY A 265 14.84 15.34 40.49
C GLY A 265 14.46 15.16 39.02
N ARG A 266 15.45 14.83 38.17
CA ARG A 266 15.28 14.68 36.72
C ARG A 266 14.86 13.27 36.37
N ASN A 267 13.81 13.19 35.58
CA ASN A 267 13.31 11.96 34.96
C ASN A 267 13.54 12.01 33.45
N PHE A 268 13.94 10.89 32.88
CA PHE A 268 14.21 10.73 31.47
C PHE A 268 13.30 9.64 30.90
N GLY A 269 12.73 9.91 29.76
CA GLY A 269 11.87 8.97 29.05
C GLY A 269 11.91 9.24 27.56
N ARG A 270 11.36 8.31 26.79
CA ARG A 270 11.32 8.38 25.34
C ARG A 270 9.93 8.09 24.80
N ILE A 271 9.58 8.84 23.77
CA ILE A 271 8.44 8.52 22.92
C ILE A 271 9.00 7.95 21.63
N TYR A 272 8.63 6.70 21.32
CA TYR A 272 8.95 6.03 20.08
C TYR A 272 7.78 6.17 19.12
N ILE A 273 8.07 6.55 17.87
CA ILE A 273 7.11 6.80 16.81
C ILE A 273 7.49 5.90 15.65
N ASP A 274 6.80 4.76 15.54
CA ASP A 274 7.09 3.73 14.55
C ASP A 274 6.07 3.82 13.41
N GLY A 275 6.47 4.40 12.28
CA GLY A 275 5.72 4.38 11.03
C GLY A 275 6.02 3.13 10.21
N VAL A 276 5.36 2.98 9.04
CA VAL A 276 5.52 1.79 8.18
C VAL A 276 6.95 1.65 7.66
N TYR A 277 7.59 2.76 7.29
CA TYR A 277 8.93 2.75 6.67
C TYR A 277 10.00 3.48 7.47
N GLN A 278 9.62 4.17 8.54
CA GLN A 278 10.52 5.05 9.30
C GLN A 278 10.16 5.03 10.77
N SER A 279 11.17 5.21 11.64
CA SER A 279 10.98 5.32 13.08
C SER A 279 11.68 6.57 13.60
N PHE A 280 11.06 7.24 14.55
CA PHE A 280 11.58 8.43 15.23
C PHE A 280 11.53 8.25 16.74
N THR A 281 12.35 9.03 17.42
CA THR A 281 12.39 9.03 18.88
C THR A 281 12.43 10.47 19.36
N ILE A 282 11.63 10.79 20.39
CA ILE A 282 11.66 12.07 21.08
C ILE A 282 12.16 11.79 22.50
N ASP A 283 13.28 12.44 22.85
CA ASP A 283 13.83 12.36 24.20
C ASP A 283 13.10 13.38 25.10
N ILE A 284 12.52 12.90 26.19
CA ILE A 284 11.78 13.73 27.16
C ILE A 284 12.59 13.81 28.44
N THR A 285 12.82 15.03 28.90
CA THR A 285 13.39 15.31 30.21
C THR A 285 12.37 16.08 31.05
N ALA A 286 11.98 15.55 32.18
CA ALA A 286 11.03 16.21 33.08
C ALA A 286 11.55 16.20 34.53
N GLY A 287 11.25 17.24 35.29
CA GLY A 287 11.66 17.36 36.66
C GLY A 287 10.49 17.42 37.63
N VAL A 288 10.67 16.86 38.83
CA VAL A 288 9.78 17.11 39.97
C VAL A 288 10.50 18.03 40.96
N ARG A 289 9.83 19.10 41.36
CA ARG A 289 10.35 20.05 42.33
C ARG A 289 10.15 19.47 43.74
N ASP A 290 11.25 19.19 44.44
CA ASP A 290 11.16 19.04 45.90
C ASP A 290 10.93 20.42 46.51
N ASP A 291 10.11 20.49 47.55
CA ASP A 291 9.73 21.75 48.23
C ASP A 291 10.92 22.51 48.84
N ASP A 292 12.09 21.85 48.88
CA ASP A 292 13.34 22.40 49.48
C ASP A 292 14.36 22.91 48.45
N ASP A 293 14.15 22.68 47.12
CA ASP A 293 15.13 23.08 46.10
C ASP A 293 14.85 24.50 45.55
N SER A 294 15.47 25.48 46.17
CA SER A 294 15.71 26.77 45.48
C SER A 294 16.50 26.54 44.17
N ILE A 295 16.27 27.38 43.16
CA ILE A 295 16.92 27.32 41.82
C ILE A 295 18.47 27.21 41.91
N SER A 296 19.06 27.65 43.04
CA SER A 296 20.49 27.48 43.37
C SER A 296 20.88 25.99 43.55
N GLY A 297 20.01 25.13 44.09
CA GLY A 297 20.34 23.73 44.37
C GLY A 297 20.53 22.89 43.12
N ILE A 298 19.78 23.14 42.04
CA ILE A 298 19.87 22.37 40.74
C ILE A 298 21.17 22.69 40.03
N ALA A 299 21.59 23.95 40.00
CA ALA A 299 22.87 24.35 39.42
C ALA A 299 24.02 23.74 40.21
N VAL A 300 23.99 23.82 41.54
CA VAL A 300 24.96 23.21 42.44
C VAL A 300 25.06 21.69 42.22
N THR A 301 23.95 20.98 42.09
CA THR A 301 23.95 19.53 41.87
C THR A 301 24.55 19.15 40.50
N LYS A 302 24.35 19.96 39.48
CA LYS A 302 24.99 19.77 38.17
C LYS A 302 26.48 19.94 38.28
N ASP A 303 26.93 21.04 38.88
CA ASP A 303 28.34 21.34 39.10
C ASP A 303 29.04 20.25 39.91
N ILE A 304 28.38 19.70 40.94
CA ILE A 304 28.92 18.59 41.73
C ILE A 304 29.12 17.34 40.85
N LYS A 305 28.12 16.97 40.04
CA LYS A 305 28.23 15.81 39.15
C LYS A 305 29.33 15.98 38.09
N GLU A 306 29.46 17.15 37.50
CA GLU A 306 30.52 17.46 36.54
C GLU A 306 31.90 17.38 37.18
N CYS A 307 32.05 17.90 38.38
CA CYS A 307 33.26 17.79 39.17
C CYS A 307 33.63 16.36 39.50
N MET A 308 32.65 15.53 39.92
CA MET A 308 32.87 14.11 40.24
C MET A 308 33.30 13.32 38.99
N VAL A 309 32.66 13.55 37.84
CA VAL A 309 33.06 12.96 36.56
C VAL A 309 34.51 13.38 36.22
N GLY A 310 34.83 14.65 36.36
CA GLY A 310 36.19 15.15 36.11
C GLY A 310 37.25 14.49 37.00
N ILE A 311 36.95 14.25 38.27
CA ILE A 311 37.84 13.49 39.19
C ILE A 311 38.01 12.04 38.70
N MET A 312 36.96 11.38 38.26
CA MET A 312 37.05 10.02 37.73
C MET A 312 37.84 9.94 36.44
N GLU A 313 37.67 10.87 35.56
CA GLU A 313 38.46 10.97 34.31
C GLU A 313 39.96 11.21 34.58
N LEU A 314 40.26 12.13 35.48
CA LEU A 314 41.63 12.39 35.92
C LEU A 314 42.26 11.16 36.56
N TYR A 315 41.55 10.48 37.44
CA TYR A 315 42.02 9.24 38.05
C TYR A 315 42.27 8.14 37.04
N THR A 316 41.34 7.95 36.09
CA THR A 316 41.48 6.99 35.00
C THR A 316 42.72 7.31 34.15
N SER A 317 42.90 8.56 33.77
CA SER A 317 44.05 9.02 32.99
C SER A 317 45.38 8.84 33.73
N PHE A 318 45.39 9.08 35.02
CA PHE A 318 46.53 8.80 35.90
C PHE A 318 46.84 7.28 35.96
N ARG A 319 45.86 6.44 36.21
CA ARG A 319 46.02 4.99 36.24
C ARG A 319 46.52 4.40 34.91
N LEU A 320 46.07 4.97 33.80
CA LEU A 320 46.53 4.60 32.44
C LEU A 320 47.89 5.23 32.08
N LYS A 321 48.54 5.93 33.02
CA LYS A 321 49.83 6.63 32.82
C LYS A 321 49.80 7.65 31.68
N ARG A 322 48.64 8.22 31.40
CA ARG A 322 48.47 9.28 30.37
C ARG A 322 48.87 10.65 30.89
N ILE A 323 48.80 10.86 32.20
CA ILE A 323 49.21 12.09 32.90
C ILE A 323 50.18 11.75 34.04
N VAL A 324 51.04 12.68 34.35
CA VAL A 324 52.04 12.53 35.45
C VAL A 324 51.39 12.82 36.80
N THR A 325 51.93 12.24 37.88
CA THR A 325 51.36 12.30 39.23
C THR A 325 51.15 13.74 39.71
N GLY A 326 52.07 14.66 39.40
CA GLY A 326 51.95 16.06 39.84
C GLY A 326 50.79 16.80 39.15
N VAL A 327 50.56 16.54 37.87
CA VAL A 327 49.43 17.12 37.13
C VAL A 327 48.12 16.55 37.67
N TRP A 328 48.04 15.23 37.79
CA TRP A 328 46.86 14.56 38.36
C TRP A 328 46.51 15.13 39.77
N ALA A 329 47.48 15.24 40.65
CA ALA A 329 47.26 15.72 41.99
C ALA A 329 46.77 17.17 42.05
N ASN A 330 47.45 18.08 41.28
CA ASN A 330 47.10 19.49 41.28
C ASN A 330 45.68 19.74 40.71
N GLU A 331 45.31 19.08 39.61
CA GLU A 331 43.98 19.23 39.01
C GLU A 331 42.91 18.61 39.90
N THR A 332 43.15 17.41 40.51
CA THR A 332 42.24 16.79 41.44
C THR A 332 42.01 17.65 42.67
N ILE A 333 43.07 18.22 43.25
CA ILE A 333 43.00 19.15 44.40
C ILE A 333 42.18 20.39 44.03
N SER A 334 42.36 20.94 42.84
CA SER A 334 41.60 22.10 42.38
C SER A 334 40.10 21.81 42.31
N ILE A 335 39.72 20.68 41.74
CA ILE A 335 38.31 20.26 41.68
C ILE A 335 37.73 19.97 43.11
N LEU A 336 38.51 19.31 43.96
CA LEU A 336 38.10 19.04 45.33
C LEU A 336 37.93 20.31 46.18
N ASN A 337 38.74 21.35 45.93
CA ASN A 337 38.54 22.65 46.57
C ASN A 337 37.24 23.32 46.15
N HIS A 338 36.90 23.20 44.85
CA HIS A 338 35.62 23.70 44.34
C HIS A 338 34.44 22.93 44.96
N LEU A 339 34.50 21.59 45.00
CA LEU A 339 33.49 20.77 45.66
C LEU A 339 33.31 21.08 47.15
N HIS A 340 34.41 21.30 47.90
CA HIS A 340 34.33 21.65 49.30
C HIS A 340 33.70 23.05 49.51
N ALA A 341 33.93 23.98 48.58
CA ALA A 341 33.27 25.29 48.64
C ALA A 341 31.74 25.18 48.37
N LEU A 342 31.30 24.21 47.55
CA LEU A 342 29.88 23.93 47.28
C LEU A 342 29.21 23.14 48.41
N MET A 343 29.96 22.25 49.12
CA MET A 343 29.48 21.41 50.19
C MET A 343 30.48 21.37 51.35
N PRO A 344 30.46 22.38 52.23
CA PRO A 344 31.45 22.52 53.33
C PRO A 344 31.37 21.41 54.38
N ASP A 345 30.21 20.83 54.58
CA ASP A 345 29.95 19.79 55.59
C ASP A 345 30.37 18.38 55.16
N GLU A 346 30.79 18.20 53.89
CA GLU A 346 31.17 16.89 53.36
C GLU A 346 32.66 16.59 53.52
N HIS A 347 33.01 15.97 54.63
CA HIS A 347 34.41 15.66 55.00
C HIS A 347 35.12 14.68 54.06
N MET A 348 34.40 13.98 53.21
CA MET A 348 34.96 13.05 52.20
C MET A 348 35.91 13.76 51.27
N TYR A 349 35.62 15.00 50.85
CA TYR A 349 36.48 15.77 49.93
C TYR A 349 37.81 16.13 50.55
N GLU A 350 37.86 16.40 51.87
CA GLU A 350 39.13 16.67 52.59
C GLU A 350 39.98 15.40 52.65
N LEU A 351 39.38 14.22 52.90
CA LEU A 351 40.10 12.97 52.87
C LEU A 351 40.69 12.64 51.51
N MET A 352 39.90 12.83 50.43
CA MET A 352 40.42 12.65 49.06
C MET A 352 41.55 13.63 48.71
N LYS A 353 41.45 14.85 49.17
CA LYS A 353 42.52 15.87 49.00
C LYS A 353 43.80 15.49 49.77
N ALA A 354 43.67 15.03 51.01
CA ALA A 354 44.79 14.50 51.78
C ALA A 354 45.48 13.32 51.07
N GLN A 355 44.69 12.41 50.51
CA GLN A 355 45.19 11.28 49.70
C GLN A 355 45.97 11.76 48.49
N ALA A 356 45.48 12.76 47.74
CA ALA A 356 46.17 13.33 46.56
C ALA A 356 47.50 13.97 46.95
N PHE A 357 47.55 14.67 48.09
CA PHE A 357 48.80 15.23 48.63
C PHE A 357 49.81 14.15 49.03
N ILE A 358 49.37 13.09 49.68
CA ILE A 358 50.24 11.97 50.06
C ILE A 358 50.87 11.34 48.82
N ILE A 359 50.06 11.02 47.82
CA ILE A 359 50.53 10.39 46.57
C ILE A 359 51.52 11.31 45.82
N ASN A 360 51.29 12.63 45.80
CA ASN A 360 52.15 13.57 45.18
C ASN A 360 53.52 13.79 45.91
N ARG A 361 53.53 13.63 47.24
CA ARG A 361 54.73 13.77 48.05
C ARG A 361 55.59 12.53 48.17
N GLN A 362 55.04 11.35 47.83
CA GLN A 362 55.78 10.08 47.81
C GLN A 362 56.69 9.92 46.58
N ARG A 363 56.84 11.00 45.81
CA ARG A 363 57.84 11.16 44.74
C ARG A 363 58.77 12.33 45.05
#